data_f2631d820813501f27f05c313bdb111b
#
_entry.id   f2631d820813501f27f05c313bdb111b
#
_cell.length_a   1.000
_cell.length_b   1.000
_cell.length_c   1.000
_cell.angle_alpha   90.00
_cell.angle_beta   90.00
_cell.angle_gamma   90.00
#
_symmetry.space_group_name_H-M   'P 1'
#
loop_
_entity.id
_entity.type
_entity.pdbx_description
1 polymer ?
#
loop_
_entity_poly.entity_id
_entity_poly.type
_entity_poly.pdbx_seq_one_letter_code
_entity_poly.pdbx_strand_id
1 'polypeptide(L)'
;EIYTLSLHDALPISIVHAGYDAKEGSLMAKLNVRGNALMEQLSKDLDFPFKRIGSLVVCKDEEDMPNLKALYDRGVVNGVPGLRILSKEEVHEMEPNLEDDICAALYAPSAGIVCPFNLNIALAENANVNGVEFKFDTEVTDLKKSGDIWEVHTNQGVFETKYVVNAAGVYADKFHNMVSEKKIHITPRRG
;
A
#
# COMPACT_ATOMS: atom_id res chain seq x y z
N GLU A 1 -2.21 -3.42 -22.04
CA GLU A 1 -1.95 -2.88 -20.69
C GLU A 1 -0.44 -2.93 -20.45
N ILE A 2 0.16 -1.80 -20.08
CA ILE A 2 1.60 -1.73 -19.78
C ILE A 2 1.72 -1.47 -18.29
N TYR A 3 2.33 -2.40 -17.58
CA TYR A 3 2.66 -2.27 -16.15
C TYR A 3 4.14 -1.98 -16.02
N THR A 4 4.48 -0.87 -15.38
CA THR A 4 5.87 -0.56 -15.02
C THR A 4 6.10 -1.03 -13.59
N LEU A 5 6.76 -2.17 -13.43
CA LEU A 5 7.24 -2.66 -12.13
C LEU A 5 8.68 -2.16 -11.94
N SER A 6 8.86 -1.17 -11.08
CA SER A 6 10.20 -0.78 -10.63
C SER A 6 10.51 -1.46 -9.30
N LEU A 7 11.41 -2.44 -9.32
CA LEU A 7 11.85 -3.16 -8.12
C LEU A 7 12.71 -2.29 -7.19
N HIS A 8 13.30 -1.21 -7.68
CA HIS A 8 14.22 -0.37 -6.92
C HIS A 8 13.56 0.69 -6.05
N ASP A 9 12.35 1.13 -6.42
CA ASP A 9 11.71 2.29 -5.78
C ASP A 9 10.58 1.93 -4.83
N ALA A 10 10.22 0.66 -4.75
CA ALA A 10 9.18 0.15 -3.88
C ALA A 10 9.74 -0.92 -2.96
N LEU A 11 10.62 -0.53 -2.03
CA LEU A 11 10.80 -1.30 -0.80
C LEU A 11 9.67 -0.91 0.15
N PRO A 12 8.49 -1.54 0.06
CA PRO A 12 7.44 -1.31 1.03
C PRO A 12 7.95 -1.80 2.38
N ILE A 13 7.52 -1.15 3.44
CA ILE A 13 7.89 -1.41 4.83
C ILE A 13 7.49 -2.83 5.29
N SER A 14 7.04 -3.68 4.38
CA SER A 14 6.56 -5.04 4.66
C SER A 14 5.30 -5.11 5.52
N ILE A 15 4.68 -3.98 5.85
CA ILE A 15 3.48 -3.89 6.67
C ILE A 15 2.23 -3.90 5.79
N VAL A 16 1.33 -4.82 6.09
CA VAL A 16 -0.04 -4.81 5.58
C VAL A 16 -0.90 -4.02 6.55
N HIS A 17 -1.12 -2.74 6.25
CA HIS A 17 -1.86 -1.82 7.10
C HIS A 17 -3.32 -2.25 7.29
N ALA A 18 -3.86 -2.00 8.48
CA ALA A 18 -5.27 -2.26 8.79
C ALA A 18 -6.23 -1.24 8.14
N GLY A 19 -5.82 0.04 8.02
CA GLY A 19 -6.59 1.11 7.37
C GLY A 19 -7.23 2.12 8.31
N TYR A 20 -6.81 2.17 9.57
CA TYR A 20 -7.39 3.07 10.58
C TYR A 20 -6.95 4.54 10.42
N ASP A 21 -5.82 4.82 9.80
CA ASP A 21 -5.25 6.16 9.66
C ASP A 21 -5.68 6.90 8.40
N ALA A 22 -6.18 6.18 7.40
CA ALA A 22 -6.62 6.77 6.14
C ALA A 22 -7.88 7.65 6.33
N LYS A 23 -7.90 8.80 5.64
CA LYS A 23 -9.04 9.73 5.70
C LYS A 23 -10.34 9.03 5.32
N GLU A 24 -11.36 9.21 6.15
CA GLU A 24 -12.70 8.66 5.96
C GLU A 24 -13.28 8.95 4.58
N GLY A 25 -13.93 7.95 3.98
CA GLY A 25 -14.57 8.07 2.66
C GLY A 25 -13.62 8.14 1.48
N SER A 26 -12.30 8.24 1.71
CA SER A 26 -11.30 8.25 0.64
C SER A 26 -11.15 6.90 -0.05
N LEU A 27 -10.63 6.93 -1.29
CA LEU A 27 -10.23 5.70 -1.98
C LEU A 27 -9.13 4.96 -1.22
N MET A 28 -8.22 5.68 -0.56
CA MET A 28 -7.17 5.09 0.28
C MET A 28 -7.77 4.25 1.39
N ALA A 29 -8.77 4.76 2.14
CA ALA A 29 -9.43 4.01 3.19
C ALA A 29 -10.10 2.74 2.65
N LYS A 30 -10.89 2.88 1.58
CA LYS A 30 -11.62 1.76 0.96
C LYS A 30 -10.68 0.67 0.42
N LEU A 31 -9.63 1.07 -0.30
CA LEU A 31 -8.70 0.14 -0.92
C LEU A 31 -7.75 -0.50 0.10
N ASN A 32 -7.38 0.22 1.17
CA ASN A 32 -6.56 -0.31 2.24
C ASN A 32 -7.29 -1.45 2.97
N VAL A 33 -8.51 -1.22 3.45
CA VAL A 33 -9.30 -2.27 4.14
C VAL A 33 -9.57 -3.46 3.22
N ARG A 34 -9.93 -3.19 1.95
CA ARG A 34 -10.14 -4.26 0.96
C ARG A 34 -8.87 -5.05 0.67
N GLY A 35 -7.75 -4.37 0.46
CA GLY A 35 -6.44 -5.01 0.20
C GLY A 35 -6.00 -5.86 1.38
N ASN A 36 -6.16 -5.36 2.61
CA ASN A 36 -5.88 -6.11 3.82
C ASN A 36 -6.71 -7.41 3.90
N ALA A 37 -8.02 -7.32 3.62
CA ALA A 37 -8.91 -8.49 3.64
C ALA A 37 -8.53 -9.55 2.59
N LEU A 38 -8.02 -9.15 1.42
CA LEU A 38 -7.61 -10.06 0.35
C LEU A 38 -6.26 -10.74 0.60
N MET A 39 -5.41 -10.18 1.45
CA MET A 39 -4.00 -10.59 1.58
C MET A 39 -3.84 -12.06 1.97
N GLU A 40 -4.68 -12.56 2.87
CA GLU A 40 -4.59 -13.95 3.32
C GLU A 40 -4.93 -14.95 2.21
N GLN A 41 -5.95 -14.64 1.40
CA GLN A 41 -6.32 -15.49 0.28
C GLN A 41 -5.25 -15.43 -0.81
N LEU A 42 -4.76 -14.24 -1.16
CA LEU A 42 -3.67 -14.07 -2.12
C LEU A 42 -2.41 -14.81 -1.71
N SER A 43 -2.06 -14.79 -0.41
CA SER A 43 -0.92 -15.52 0.12
C SER A 43 -1.04 -17.04 -0.11
N LYS A 44 -2.24 -17.59 0.04
CA LYS A 44 -2.50 -19.00 -0.22
C LYS A 44 -2.51 -19.34 -1.71
N ASP A 45 -3.13 -18.47 -2.51
CA ASP A 45 -3.30 -18.71 -3.97
C ASP A 45 -1.97 -18.58 -4.73
N LEU A 46 -1.08 -17.69 -4.26
CA LEU A 46 0.17 -17.35 -4.93
C LEU A 46 1.42 -17.83 -4.18
N ASP A 47 1.24 -18.56 -3.08
CA ASP A 47 2.30 -19.20 -2.27
C ASP A 47 3.41 -18.24 -1.82
N PHE A 48 3.03 -17.11 -1.21
CA PHE A 48 3.98 -16.19 -0.57
C PHE A 48 3.71 -16.06 0.95
N PRO A 49 4.76 -15.87 1.78
CA PRO A 49 4.60 -15.78 3.23
C PRO A 49 3.84 -14.50 3.64
N PHE A 50 2.77 -14.68 4.41
CA PHE A 50 2.02 -13.62 5.05
C PHE A 50 1.69 -14.01 6.50
N LYS A 51 1.78 -13.06 7.46
CA LYS A 51 1.42 -13.28 8.85
C LYS A 51 0.57 -12.14 9.38
N ARG A 52 -0.59 -12.43 9.96
CA ARG A 52 -1.37 -11.48 10.76
C ARG A 52 -0.77 -11.45 12.17
N ILE A 53 -0.02 -10.41 12.47
CA ILE A 53 0.61 -10.21 13.77
C ILE A 53 -0.04 -9.07 14.56
N GLY A 54 -0.95 -8.33 13.92
CA GLY A 54 -1.50 -7.10 14.46
C GLY A 54 -0.54 -5.91 14.39
N SER A 55 -1.01 -4.77 14.85
CA SER A 55 -0.18 -3.57 15.06
C SER A 55 -0.66 -2.81 16.28
N LEU A 56 0.28 -2.16 16.96
CA LEU A 56 0.03 -1.27 18.09
C LEU A 56 0.43 0.15 17.72
N VAL A 57 -0.46 1.12 17.99
CA VAL A 57 -0.11 2.55 18.04
C VAL A 57 -0.12 2.95 19.49
N VAL A 58 1.06 3.14 20.05
CA VAL A 58 1.23 3.42 21.47
C VAL A 58 0.98 4.89 21.81
N CYS A 59 0.38 5.13 22.96
CA CYS A 59 0.17 6.43 23.56
C CYS A 59 1.01 6.51 24.85
N LYS A 60 1.93 7.49 24.91
CA LYS A 60 2.80 7.69 26.08
C LYS A 60 2.17 8.64 27.09
N ASP A 61 1.48 9.67 26.61
CA ASP A 61 0.92 10.72 27.45
C ASP A 61 -0.60 10.68 27.45
N GLU A 62 -1.23 10.85 28.60
CA GLU A 62 -2.70 10.92 28.69
C GLU A 62 -3.29 12.09 27.87
N GLU A 63 -2.50 13.14 27.65
CA GLU A 63 -2.87 14.27 26.80
C GLU A 63 -3.09 13.87 25.33
N ASP A 64 -2.44 12.79 24.88
CA ASP A 64 -2.57 12.25 23.52
C ASP A 64 -3.72 11.24 23.35
N MET A 65 -4.40 10.85 24.44
CA MET A 65 -5.54 9.94 24.39
C MET A 65 -6.66 10.38 23.44
N PRO A 66 -6.99 11.69 23.29
CA PRO A 66 -7.95 12.13 22.29
C PRO A 66 -7.54 11.80 20.86
N ASN A 67 -6.24 11.86 20.54
CA ASN A 67 -5.69 11.51 19.22
C ASN A 67 -5.79 10.00 18.98
N LEU A 68 -5.47 9.19 19.98
CA LEU A 68 -5.63 7.72 19.90
C LEU A 68 -7.07 7.34 19.66
N LYS A 69 -8.00 7.97 20.40
CA LYS A 69 -9.44 7.77 20.22
C LYS A 69 -9.91 8.20 18.83
N ALA A 70 -9.43 9.32 18.30
CA ALA A 70 -9.76 9.77 16.95
C ALA A 70 -9.29 8.78 15.88
N LEU A 71 -8.13 8.11 16.06
CA LEU A 71 -7.68 7.04 15.19
C LEU A 71 -8.59 5.81 15.28
N TYR A 72 -9.00 5.43 16.49
CA TYR A 72 -9.94 4.35 16.70
C TYR A 72 -11.27 4.63 15.99
N ASP A 73 -11.90 5.78 16.26
CA ASP A 73 -13.18 6.17 15.68
C ASP A 73 -13.11 6.18 14.13
N ARG A 74 -12.05 6.73 13.58
CA ARG A 74 -11.75 6.73 12.12
C ARG A 74 -11.63 5.31 11.57
N GLY A 75 -10.90 4.45 12.26
CA GLY A 75 -10.76 3.05 11.86
C GLY A 75 -12.08 2.29 11.87
N VAL A 76 -12.94 2.54 12.85
CA VAL A 76 -14.31 1.97 12.90
C VAL A 76 -15.13 2.44 11.69
N VAL A 77 -15.11 3.74 11.38
CA VAL A 77 -15.80 4.31 10.20
C VAL A 77 -15.26 3.73 8.89
N ASN A 78 -13.95 3.51 8.80
CA ASN A 78 -13.32 2.88 7.64
C ASN A 78 -13.63 1.38 7.50
N GLY A 79 -14.21 0.76 8.51
CA GLY A 79 -14.58 -0.66 8.52
C GLY A 79 -13.42 -1.59 8.88
N VAL A 80 -12.43 -1.12 9.63
CA VAL A 80 -11.32 -1.96 10.13
C VAL A 80 -11.84 -2.92 11.20
N PRO A 81 -11.70 -4.23 11.02
CA PRO A 81 -12.26 -5.19 11.95
C PRO A 81 -11.43 -5.32 13.23
N GLY A 82 -12.11 -5.50 14.37
CA GLY A 82 -11.49 -5.92 15.62
C GLY A 82 -10.63 -4.87 16.33
N LEU A 83 -10.71 -3.59 15.95
CA LEU A 83 -9.98 -2.52 16.63
C LEU A 83 -10.35 -2.46 18.11
N ARG A 84 -9.33 -2.27 18.98
CA ARG A 84 -9.50 -2.05 20.41
C ARG A 84 -8.50 -1.01 20.92
N ILE A 85 -8.91 -0.24 21.92
CA ILE A 85 -7.99 0.51 22.75
C ILE A 85 -7.63 -0.38 23.94
N LEU A 86 -6.35 -0.68 24.09
CA LEU A 86 -5.80 -1.51 25.16
C LEU A 86 -5.32 -0.63 26.32
N SER A 87 -5.49 -1.13 27.56
CA SER A 87 -4.88 -0.54 28.73
C SER A 87 -3.36 -0.77 28.74
N LYS A 88 -2.66 -0.08 29.64
CA LYS A 88 -1.23 -0.27 29.88
C LYS A 88 -0.91 -1.75 30.15
N GLU A 89 -1.67 -2.40 31.03
CA GLU A 89 -1.48 -3.79 31.42
C GLU A 89 -1.63 -4.73 30.23
N GLU A 90 -2.70 -4.57 29.44
CA GLU A 90 -2.95 -5.36 28.22
C GLU A 90 -1.84 -5.18 27.18
N VAL A 91 -1.29 -3.96 27.06
CA VAL A 91 -0.17 -3.67 26.13
C VAL A 91 1.07 -4.41 26.58
N HIS A 92 1.43 -4.38 27.88
CA HIS A 92 2.61 -5.07 28.38
C HIS A 92 2.47 -6.60 28.41
N GLU A 93 1.27 -7.14 28.56
CA GLU A 93 1.02 -8.58 28.36
C GLU A 93 1.30 -9.00 26.90
N MET A 94 0.97 -8.15 25.94
CA MET A 94 1.13 -8.42 24.51
C MET A 94 2.57 -8.19 24.04
N GLU A 95 3.22 -7.12 24.50
CA GLU A 95 4.58 -6.73 24.15
C GLU A 95 5.37 -6.28 25.40
N PRO A 96 5.98 -7.24 26.13
CA PRO A 96 6.65 -6.96 27.40
C PRO A 96 7.91 -6.07 27.30
N ASN A 97 8.44 -5.88 26.08
CA ASN A 97 9.67 -5.09 25.87
C ASN A 97 9.38 -3.60 25.63
N LEU A 98 8.14 -3.18 25.66
CA LEU A 98 7.79 -1.76 25.56
C LEU A 98 8.13 -1.01 26.87
N GLU A 99 8.40 0.28 26.74
CA GLU A 99 8.72 1.15 27.88
C GLU A 99 7.53 1.29 28.84
N ASP A 100 7.84 1.45 30.13
CA ASP A 100 6.84 1.54 31.21
C ASP A 100 6.01 2.84 31.21
N ASP A 101 6.39 3.83 30.41
CA ASP A 101 5.71 5.12 30.29
C ASP A 101 4.49 5.10 29.34
N ILE A 102 4.19 3.96 28.71
CA ILE A 102 3.01 3.80 27.87
C ILE A 102 1.74 3.74 28.72
N CYS A 103 0.75 4.58 28.40
CA CYS A 103 -0.54 4.62 29.08
C CYS A 103 -1.64 3.79 28.39
N ALA A 104 -1.60 3.68 27.05
CA ALA A 104 -2.56 2.93 26.26
C ALA A 104 -2.01 2.61 24.86
N ALA A 105 -2.72 1.76 24.09
CA ALA A 105 -2.45 1.60 22.68
C ALA A 105 -3.71 1.29 21.87
N LEU A 106 -3.76 1.73 20.62
CA LEU A 106 -4.70 1.23 19.63
C LEU A 106 -4.15 -0.06 19.04
N TYR A 107 -4.88 -1.15 19.24
CA TYR A 107 -4.57 -2.46 18.66
C TYR A 107 -5.44 -2.74 17.43
N ALA A 108 -4.78 -3.05 16.32
CA ALA A 108 -5.42 -3.45 15.07
C ALA A 108 -5.02 -4.90 14.73
N PRO A 109 -5.82 -5.92 15.11
CA PRO A 109 -5.48 -7.33 14.90
C PRO A 109 -5.41 -7.73 13.42
N SER A 110 -6.07 -6.99 12.55
CA SER A 110 -6.07 -7.24 11.11
C SER A 110 -4.77 -6.82 10.40
N ALA A 111 -3.90 -6.03 11.04
CA ALA A 111 -2.59 -5.72 10.47
C ALA A 111 -1.70 -6.96 10.38
N GLY A 112 -0.76 -6.93 9.43
CA GLY A 112 0.12 -8.07 9.22
C GLY A 112 1.44 -7.67 8.58
N ILE A 113 2.29 -8.66 8.35
CA ILE A 113 3.55 -8.51 7.63
C ILE A 113 3.61 -9.46 6.44
N VAL A 114 4.27 -9.00 5.39
CA VAL A 114 4.51 -9.74 4.16
C VAL A 114 5.94 -9.50 3.67
N CYS A 115 6.57 -10.49 3.07
CA CYS A 115 7.81 -10.23 2.34
C CYS A 115 7.47 -9.54 1.00
N PRO A 116 7.83 -8.25 0.80
CA PRO A 116 7.47 -7.52 -0.40
C PRO A 116 8.09 -8.10 -1.67
N PHE A 117 9.28 -8.68 -1.57
CA PHE A 117 9.95 -9.36 -2.68
C PHE A 117 9.16 -10.58 -3.13
N ASN A 118 8.79 -11.46 -2.19
CA ASN A 118 8.04 -12.66 -2.52
C ASN A 118 6.66 -12.32 -3.08
N LEU A 119 5.96 -11.35 -2.49
CA LEU A 119 4.68 -10.86 -3.00
C LEU A 119 4.81 -10.35 -4.44
N ASN A 120 5.84 -9.53 -4.71
CA ASN A 120 6.05 -8.95 -6.04
C ASN A 120 6.38 -10.04 -7.07
N ILE A 121 7.27 -10.99 -6.73
CA ILE A 121 7.63 -12.10 -7.61
C ILE A 121 6.39 -12.96 -7.89
N ALA A 122 5.64 -13.37 -6.86
CA ALA A 122 4.46 -14.19 -7.02
C ALA A 122 3.38 -13.54 -7.90
N LEU A 123 3.15 -12.23 -7.75
CA LEU A 123 2.25 -11.48 -8.62
C LEU A 123 2.75 -11.41 -10.07
N ALA A 124 4.06 -11.21 -10.27
CA ALA A 124 4.65 -11.16 -11.61
C ALA A 124 4.59 -12.53 -12.31
N GLU A 125 4.92 -13.61 -11.60
CA GLU A 125 4.82 -14.97 -12.12
C GLU A 125 3.39 -15.31 -12.50
N ASN A 126 2.43 -15.01 -11.62
CA ASN A 126 1.01 -15.23 -11.92
C ASN A 126 0.54 -14.41 -13.14
N ALA A 127 0.97 -13.15 -13.24
CA ALA A 127 0.66 -12.32 -14.40
C ALA A 127 1.23 -12.92 -15.69
N ASN A 128 2.48 -13.39 -15.67
CA ASN A 128 3.15 -14.01 -16.81
C ASN A 128 2.44 -15.30 -17.27
N VAL A 129 2.06 -16.18 -16.33
CA VAL A 129 1.30 -17.40 -16.62
C VAL A 129 -0.07 -17.08 -17.26
N ASN A 130 -0.66 -15.94 -16.91
CA ASN A 130 -1.91 -15.45 -17.50
C ASN A 130 -1.71 -14.62 -18.78
N GLY A 131 -0.53 -14.62 -19.39
CA GLY A 131 -0.25 -14.05 -20.70
C GLY A 131 0.18 -12.58 -20.70
N VAL A 132 0.54 -12.03 -19.55
CA VAL A 132 1.13 -10.68 -19.49
C VAL A 132 2.57 -10.72 -20.00
N GLU A 133 2.88 -9.86 -20.95
CA GLU A 133 4.25 -9.66 -21.44
C GLU A 133 4.98 -8.61 -20.62
N PHE A 134 6.16 -8.97 -20.09
CA PHE A 134 7.05 -8.05 -19.41
C PHE A 134 8.11 -7.52 -20.39
N LYS A 135 8.28 -6.21 -20.41
CA LYS A 135 9.34 -5.51 -21.19
C LYS A 135 10.32 -4.91 -20.20
N PHE A 136 11.37 -5.65 -19.88
CA PHE A 136 12.46 -5.16 -19.03
C PHE A 136 13.36 -4.18 -19.80
N ASP A 137 14.10 -3.35 -19.08
CA ASP A 137 14.98 -2.33 -19.63
C ASP A 137 14.28 -1.38 -20.63
N THR A 138 12.97 -1.19 -20.44
CA THR A 138 12.11 -0.43 -21.32
C THR A 138 11.61 0.83 -20.59
N GLU A 139 12.32 1.94 -20.82
CA GLU A 139 11.95 3.23 -20.23
C GLU A 139 10.86 3.91 -21.08
N VAL A 140 9.77 4.28 -20.46
CA VAL A 140 8.74 5.14 -21.08
C VAL A 140 9.24 6.58 -21.09
N THR A 141 9.34 7.15 -22.28
CA THR A 141 9.87 8.50 -22.50
C THR A 141 8.78 9.54 -22.78
N ASP A 142 7.66 9.11 -23.39
CA ASP A 142 6.53 10.00 -23.69
C ASP A 142 5.22 9.20 -23.80
N LEU A 143 4.09 9.87 -23.57
CA LEU A 143 2.75 9.33 -23.70
C LEU A 143 1.91 10.27 -24.57
N LYS A 144 1.37 9.77 -25.66
CA LYS A 144 0.52 10.54 -26.56
C LYS A 144 -0.83 9.86 -26.75
N LYS A 145 -1.88 10.65 -26.75
CA LYS A 145 -3.22 10.16 -27.08
C LYS A 145 -3.54 10.49 -28.53
N SER A 146 -3.87 9.43 -29.30
CA SER A 146 -4.28 9.53 -30.71
C SER A 146 -5.66 8.90 -30.84
N GLY A 147 -6.71 9.71 -30.83
CA GLY A 147 -8.10 9.24 -30.76
C GLY A 147 -8.38 8.43 -29.50
N ASP A 148 -8.76 7.16 -29.65
CA ASP A 148 -9.06 6.23 -28.56
C ASP A 148 -7.85 5.37 -28.15
N ILE A 149 -6.70 5.57 -28.78
CA ILE A 149 -5.48 4.80 -28.55
C ILE A 149 -4.42 5.68 -27.88
N TRP A 150 -3.63 5.09 -27.02
CA TRP A 150 -2.41 5.66 -26.46
C TRP A 150 -1.21 5.12 -27.21
N GLU A 151 -0.32 6.02 -27.62
CA GLU A 151 1.02 5.72 -28.07
C GLU A 151 1.97 5.87 -26.87
N VAL A 152 2.57 4.77 -26.45
CA VAL A 152 3.56 4.72 -25.38
C VAL A 152 4.93 4.68 -26.01
N HIS A 153 5.63 5.82 -26.02
CA HIS A 153 6.96 5.94 -26.55
C HIS A 153 8.00 5.46 -25.55
N THR A 154 8.90 4.62 -25.97
CA THR A 154 9.95 4.04 -25.12
C THR A 154 11.32 4.09 -25.80
N ASN A 155 12.38 3.80 -25.04
CA ASN A 155 13.74 3.60 -25.59
C ASN A 155 13.84 2.37 -26.52
N GLN A 156 12.85 1.49 -26.55
CA GLN A 156 12.80 0.28 -27.38
C GLN A 156 11.74 0.31 -28.49
N GLY A 157 11.08 1.45 -28.70
CA GLY A 157 10.05 1.62 -29.73
C GLY A 157 8.76 2.21 -29.18
N VAL A 158 7.70 2.15 -29.99
CA VAL A 158 6.37 2.67 -29.65
C VAL A 158 5.39 1.52 -29.51
N PHE A 159 4.62 1.51 -28.43
CA PHE A 159 3.55 0.54 -28.17
C PHE A 159 2.21 1.24 -28.20
N GLU A 160 1.22 0.61 -28.81
CA GLU A 160 -0.16 1.11 -28.88
C GLU A 160 -1.05 0.36 -27.89
N THR A 161 -1.87 1.09 -27.14
CA THR A 161 -2.81 0.49 -26.19
C THR A 161 -4.04 1.36 -25.98
N LYS A 162 -5.17 0.75 -25.59
CA LYS A 162 -6.38 1.48 -25.20
C LYS A 162 -6.29 2.10 -23.80
N TYR A 163 -5.52 1.49 -22.90
CA TYR A 163 -5.45 1.90 -21.50
C TYR A 163 -3.99 1.89 -21.04
N VAL A 164 -3.62 2.90 -20.26
CA VAL A 164 -2.31 2.98 -19.58
C VAL A 164 -2.57 3.05 -18.09
N VAL A 165 -1.95 2.16 -17.32
CA VAL A 165 -1.94 2.21 -15.87
C VAL A 165 -0.59 2.71 -15.41
N ASN A 166 -0.58 3.90 -14.79
CA ASN A 166 0.62 4.49 -14.23
C ASN A 166 0.87 3.93 -12.82
N ALA A 167 1.81 3.02 -12.70
CA ALA A 167 2.26 2.41 -11.44
C ALA A 167 3.74 2.68 -11.16
N ALA A 168 4.26 3.85 -11.58
CA ALA A 168 5.67 4.21 -11.55
C ALA A 168 6.18 4.70 -10.17
N GLY A 169 5.48 4.39 -9.07
CA GLY A 169 5.90 4.71 -7.72
C GLY A 169 6.17 6.21 -7.53
N VAL A 170 7.36 6.55 -7.04
CA VAL A 170 7.77 7.96 -6.79
C VAL A 170 7.89 8.80 -8.07
N TYR A 171 7.95 8.17 -9.24
CA TYR A 171 7.98 8.84 -10.55
C TYR A 171 6.60 8.94 -11.22
N ALA A 172 5.52 8.56 -10.54
CA ALA A 172 4.19 8.57 -11.13
C ALA A 172 3.72 9.98 -11.54
N ASP A 173 4.19 11.02 -10.86
CA ASP A 173 3.92 12.41 -11.21
C ASP A 173 4.53 12.80 -12.57
N LYS A 174 5.72 12.30 -12.92
CA LYS A 174 6.35 12.51 -14.24
C LYS A 174 5.40 12.09 -15.37
N PHE A 175 4.88 10.87 -15.30
CA PHE A 175 3.98 10.34 -16.32
C PHE A 175 2.59 10.95 -16.29
N HIS A 176 2.03 11.21 -15.10
CA HIS A 176 0.78 11.94 -14.95
C HIS A 176 0.88 13.33 -15.63
N ASN A 177 1.99 14.02 -15.40
CA ASN A 177 2.20 15.37 -15.92
C ASN A 177 2.42 15.44 -17.45
N MET A 178 2.70 14.32 -18.13
CA MET A 178 2.74 14.28 -19.59
C MET A 178 1.35 14.43 -20.19
N VAL A 179 0.32 13.84 -19.54
CA VAL A 179 -1.02 13.65 -20.14
C VAL A 179 -2.13 14.42 -19.45
N SER A 180 -1.89 15.04 -18.32
CA SER A 180 -2.89 15.78 -17.53
C SER A 180 -2.61 17.27 -17.54
N GLU A 181 -3.68 18.08 -17.65
CA GLU A 181 -3.60 19.53 -17.45
C GLU A 181 -3.32 19.87 -15.98
N LYS A 182 -3.95 19.11 -15.06
CA LYS A 182 -3.71 19.26 -13.63
C LYS A 182 -2.39 18.60 -13.26
N LYS A 183 -1.39 19.41 -12.96
CA LYS A 183 -0.07 18.92 -12.55
C LYS A 183 -0.09 18.48 -11.08
N ILE A 184 0.64 17.43 -10.78
CA ILE A 184 0.89 16.93 -9.42
C ILE A 184 2.40 16.84 -9.19
N HIS A 185 2.79 16.80 -7.93
CA HIS A 185 4.19 16.59 -7.52
C HIS A 185 4.23 15.60 -6.36
N ILE A 186 5.08 14.59 -6.48
CA ILE A 186 5.31 13.59 -5.44
C ILE A 186 6.61 13.95 -4.71
N THR A 187 6.51 14.14 -3.40
CA THR A 187 7.70 14.34 -2.55
C THR A 187 7.97 13.05 -1.79
N PRO A 188 9.06 12.32 -2.11
CA PRO A 188 9.42 11.11 -1.38
C PRO A 188 9.70 11.42 0.09
N ARG A 189 9.29 10.54 0.99
CA ARG A 189 9.66 10.60 2.41
C ARG A 189 10.50 9.40 2.74
N ARG A 190 11.55 9.62 3.54
CA ARG A 190 12.26 8.51 4.18
C ARG A 190 11.38 7.96 5.31
N GLY A 191 11.25 6.64 5.35
CA GLY A 191 10.75 5.92 6.51
C GLY A 191 11.84 5.71 7.55
#